data_4d696f076cd974c4f92139fa79458d0f
#
_entry.id   4d696f076cd974c4f92139fa79458d0f
#
_cell.length_a   1.000
_cell.length_b   1.000
_cell.length_c   1.000
_cell.angle_alpha   90.00
_cell.angle_beta   90.00
_cell.angle_gamma   90.00
#
_symmetry.space_group_name_H-M   'P 1'
#
loop_
_entity.id
_entity.type
_entity.pdbx_description
1 polymer ?
#
loop_
_entity_poly.entity_id
_entity_poly.type
_entity_poly.pdbx_seq_one_letter_code
_entity_poly.pdbx_strand_id
1 'polypeptide(L)'
;IVNAIVALLASGGSTNHSIHLIAIARAAGILITWDDIADLSQAVPLLCRVYPNGQADINHFHAAGGTGTLFNELLSAGFMHAEAMTVWGKNFSSFNQQAGLKDNKLVWHDAPASSHDPEVLASADAPFASEGGLRLLKGNLGKGIIKVSAVAEQHRIVEAPAVIIDSQDELKPLFESGALDRDSIIVVRFQGPRANGMPELHKLTPLLSSLQDKGYRVALVTDGRMSGASGKVPAVVHLVPEAAQGGSLAKLRNGDRLRVDALQGNLEYLGDMSELNNRPACSQSNPDPLGCGRELFSLNRANISSADQGASYLFASN
;
A
#
# COMPACT_ATOMS: atom_id res chain seq x y z
N ILE A 1 3.74 3.57 18.26
CA ILE A 1 3.23 2.88 17.05
C ILE A 1 2.08 3.68 16.43
N VAL A 2 1.03 4.05 17.19
CA VAL A 2 -0.13 4.79 16.66
C VAL A 2 0.30 6.09 15.96
N ASN A 3 1.19 6.90 16.55
CA ASN A 3 1.73 8.10 15.90
C ASN A 3 2.36 7.81 14.53
N ALA A 4 3.02 6.67 14.37
CA ALA A 4 3.61 6.29 13.07
C ALA A 4 2.53 5.95 12.02
N ILE A 5 1.43 5.30 12.44
CA ILE A 5 0.28 5.03 11.56
C ILE A 5 -0.42 6.35 11.18
N VAL A 6 -0.64 7.24 12.15
CA VAL A 6 -1.19 8.58 11.90
C VAL A 6 -0.35 9.36 10.89
N ALA A 7 0.98 9.38 11.07
CA ALA A 7 1.90 10.03 10.12
C ALA A 7 1.84 9.42 8.72
N LEU A 8 1.76 8.09 8.63
CA LEU A 8 1.58 7.37 7.36
C LEU A 8 0.31 7.82 6.64
N LEU A 9 -0.80 7.87 7.35
CA LEU A 9 -2.12 8.19 6.80
C LEU A 9 -2.22 9.66 6.39
N ALA A 10 -1.78 10.57 7.24
CA ALA A 10 -1.80 12.01 6.98
C ALA A 10 -0.84 12.42 5.84
N SER A 11 0.28 11.74 5.69
CA SER A 11 1.22 12.01 4.59
C SER A 11 0.83 11.34 3.27
N GLY A 12 -0.18 10.44 3.26
CA GLY A 12 -0.47 9.60 2.11
C GLY A 12 0.73 8.76 1.71
N GLY A 13 1.40 8.15 2.68
CA GLY A 13 2.63 7.38 2.49
C GLY A 13 2.45 6.06 1.76
N SER A 14 3.48 5.23 1.78
CA SER A 14 3.50 3.96 1.02
C SER A 14 2.64 2.88 1.68
N THR A 15 1.92 2.11 0.86
CA THR A 15 1.22 0.88 1.28
C THR A 15 2.14 -0.14 1.96
N ASN A 16 3.43 -0.15 1.65
CA ASN A 16 4.39 -1.07 2.27
C ASN A 16 4.45 -0.92 3.81
N HIS A 17 4.14 0.26 4.34
CA HIS A 17 4.09 0.48 5.78
C HIS A 17 2.96 -0.30 6.47
N SER A 18 1.90 -0.68 5.75
CA SER A 18 0.86 -1.56 6.31
C SER A 18 1.37 -2.98 6.64
N ILE A 19 2.51 -3.38 6.09
CA ILE A 19 3.22 -4.61 6.46
C ILE A 19 4.25 -4.31 7.55
N HIS A 20 5.10 -3.29 7.31
CA HIS A 20 6.25 -3.02 8.20
C HIS A 20 5.82 -2.55 9.58
N LEU A 21 4.80 -1.69 9.70
CA LEU A 21 4.32 -1.23 11.01
C LEU A 21 3.68 -2.36 11.82
N ILE A 22 3.00 -3.29 11.17
CA ILE A 22 2.50 -4.51 11.81
C ILE A 22 3.66 -5.36 12.35
N ALA A 23 4.69 -5.60 11.55
CA ALA A 23 5.87 -6.36 11.99
C ALA A 23 6.61 -5.67 13.14
N ILE A 24 6.78 -4.36 13.09
CA ILE A 24 7.40 -3.56 14.17
C ILE A 24 6.57 -3.62 15.45
N ALA A 25 5.25 -3.48 15.35
CA ALA A 25 4.34 -3.60 16.48
C ALA A 25 4.43 -4.98 17.14
N ARG A 26 4.40 -6.05 16.34
CA ARG A 26 4.56 -7.43 16.84
C ARG A 26 5.91 -7.64 17.53
N ALA A 27 6.99 -7.08 17.00
CA ALA A 27 8.31 -7.12 17.65
C ALA A 27 8.32 -6.43 19.02
N ALA A 28 7.46 -5.43 19.21
CA ALA A 28 7.26 -4.74 20.48
C ALA A 28 6.20 -5.42 21.38
N GLY A 29 5.65 -6.58 20.99
CA GLY A 29 4.59 -7.27 21.72
C GLY A 29 3.21 -6.61 21.60
N ILE A 30 3.01 -5.76 20.59
CA ILE A 30 1.75 -5.04 20.35
C ILE A 30 1.07 -5.65 19.13
N LEU A 31 -0.20 -6.03 19.27
CA LEU A 31 -1.01 -6.53 18.18
C LEU A 31 -1.75 -5.34 17.53
N ILE A 32 -1.50 -5.15 16.25
CA ILE A 32 -2.20 -4.20 15.38
C ILE A 32 -2.65 -4.96 14.14
N THR A 33 -3.84 -4.67 13.67
CA THR A 33 -4.47 -5.26 12.49
C THR A 33 -4.64 -4.23 11.38
N TRP A 34 -4.95 -4.70 10.18
CA TRP A 34 -5.35 -3.79 9.10
C TRP A 34 -6.70 -3.11 9.36
N ASP A 35 -7.56 -3.68 10.22
CA ASP A 35 -8.79 -3.03 10.64
C ASP A 35 -8.48 -1.80 11.50
N ASP A 36 -7.52 -1.87 12.42
CA ASP A 36 -7.06 -0.71 13.21
C ASP A 36 -6.50 0.40 12.29
N ILE A 37 -5.75 0.03 11.25
CA ILE A 37 -5.24 1.00 10.26
C ILE A 37 -6.40 1.61 9.46
N ALA A 38 -7.42 0.82 9.11
CA ALA A 38 -8.59 1.30 8.38
C ALA A 38 -9.42 2.27 9.22
N ASP A 39 -9.63 1.96 10.51
CA ASP A 39 -10.37 2.82 11.45
C ASP A 39 -9.63 4.15 11.65
N LEU A 40 -8.31 4.10 11.85
CA LEU A 40 -7.48 5.31 11.91
C LEU A 40 -7.53 6.12 10.61
N SER A 41 -7.58 5.45 9.46
CA SER A 41 -7.65 6.13 8.15
C SER A 41 -8.94 6.91 7.95
N GLN A 42 -10.04 6.51 8.59
CA GLN A 42 -11.29 7.26 8.56
C GLN A 42 -11.26 8.52 9.46
N ALA A 43 -10.41 8.51 10.49
CA ALA A 43 -10.30 9.59 11.46
C ALA A 43 -9.20 10.61 11.13
N VAL A 44 -8.11 10.17 10.47
CA VAL A 44 -6.93 10.98 10.22
C VAL A 44 -7.01 11.65 8.85
N PRO A 45 -6.95 12.99 8.76
CA PRO A 45 -7.04 13.69 7.48
C PRO A 45 -5.76 13.54 6.65
N LEU A 46 -5.89 13.65 5.32
CA LEU A 46 -4.75 13.73 4.40
C LEU A 46 -4.22 15.16 4.36
N LEU A 47 -2.96 15.36 4.77
CA LEU A 47 -2.33 16.67 4.87
C LEU A 47 -1.25 16.91 3.81
N CYS A 48 -0.79 15.87 3.08
CA CYS A 48 0.31 16.03 2.13
C CYS A 48 -0.09 15.69 0.70
N ARG A 49 0.33 16.54 -0.25
CA ARG A 49 0.24 16.33 -1.71
C ARG A 49 1.61 16.16 -2.34
N VAL A 50 2.35 15.15 -1.89
CA VAL A 50 3.64 14.75 -2.47
C VAL A 50 3.40 13.59 -3.44
N TYR A 51 4.13 13.56 -4.56
CA TYR A 51 3.98 12.53 -5.58
C TYR A 51 3.86 11.11 -4.97
N PRO A 52 2.89 10.30 -5.38
CA PRO A 52 1.91 10.49 -6.46
C PRO A 52 0.59 11.17 -6.04
N ASN A 53 0.44 11.63 -4.80
CA ASN A 53 -0.78 12.31 -4.33
C ASN A 53 -0.92 13.73 -4.93
N GLY A 54 0.18 14.29 -5.44
CA GLY A 54 0.28 15.60 -6.08
C GLY A 54 1.48 15.66 -7.00
N GLN A 55 1.85 16.85 -7.46
CA GLN A 55 2.98 17.09 -8.36
C GLN A 55 4.29 17.39 -7.62
N ALA A 56 4.20 17.78 -6.34
CA ALA A 56 5.36 18.11 -5.53
C ALA A 56 6.24 16.87 -5.26
N ASP A 57 7.54 17.06 -5.19
CA ASP A 57 8.49 16.06 -4.74
C ASP A 57 8.86 16.23 -3.26
N ILE A 58 9.78 15.40 -2.77
CA ILE A 58 10.21 15.44 -1.37
C ILE A 58 10.97 16.72 -1.01
N ASN A 59 11.60 17.40 -1.98
CA ASN A 59 12.27 18.68 -1.73
C ASN A 59 11.24 19.79 -1.50
N HIS A 60 10.14 19.79 -2.26
CA HIS A 60 9.02 20.70 -2.02
C HIS A 60 8.39 20.45 -0.65
N PHE A 61 8.21 19.19 -0.25
CA PHE A 61 7.73 18.84 1.08
C PHE A 61 8.67 19.35 2.18
N HIS A 62 9.98 19.18 2.01
CA HIS A 62 10.97 19.71 2.95
C HIS A 62 10.89 21.24 3.02
N ALA A 63 10.80 21.93 1.87
CA ALA A 63 10.69 23.38 1.80
C ALA A 63 9.37 23.90 2.42
N ALA A 64 8.29 23.13 2.34
CA ALA A 64 7.02 23.44 2.98
C ALA A 64 7.06 23.33 4.52
N GLY A 65 8.13 22.76 5.09
CA GLY A 65 8.31 22.58 6.53
C GLY A 65 8.58 21.13 6.94
N GLY A 66 8.42 20.17 6.02
CA GLY A 66 8.80 18.77 6.18
C GLY A 66 8.04 18.03 7.29
N THR A 67 8.67 16.97 7.78
CA THR A 67 8.07 16.09 8.80
C THR A 67 7.82 16.80 10.13
N GLY A 68 8.69 17.73 10.52
CA GLY A 68 8.53 18.46 11.78
C GLY A 68 7.26 19.31 11.78
N THR A 69 6.98 20.03 10.69
CA THR A 69 5.74 20.81 10.55
C THR A 69 4.52 19.91 10.47
N LEU A 70 4.58 18.79 9.73
CA LEU A 70 3.50 17.80 9.70
C LEU A 70 3.18 17.29 11.12
N PHE A 71 4.20 17.00 11.93
CA PHE A 71 3.99 16.54 13.30
C PHE A 71 3.43 17.64 14.20
N ASN A 72 3.86 18.90 14.02
CA ASN A 72 3.27 20.04 14.72
C ASN A 72 1.76 20.17 14.46
N GLU A 73 1.37 20.08 13.19
CA GLU A 73 -0.05 20.09 12.78
C GLU A 73 -0.84 18.94 13.43
N LEU A 74 -0.33 17.72 13.35
CA LEU A 74 -1.00 16.53 13.88
C LEU A 74 -1.08 16.52 15.42
N LEU A 75 -0.05 17.03 16.11
CA LEU A 75 -0.05 17.17 17.56
C LEU A 75 -1.02 18.28 18.02
N SER A 76 -1.00 19.42 17.35
CA SER A 76 -1.86 20.56 17.68
C SER A 76 -3.33 20.26 17.47
N ALA A 77 -3.65 19.46 16.45
CA ALA A 77 -4.99 18.99 16.16
C ALA A 77 -5.43 17.76 17.00
N GLY A 78 -4.55 17.24 17.86
CA GLY A 78 -4.87 16.12 18.76
C GLY A 78 -4.86 14.74 18.11
N PHE A 79 -4.31 14.59 16.90
CA PHE A 79 -4.21 13.30 16.21
C PHE A 79 -3.03 12.44 16.67
N MET A 80 -2.04 13.02 17.34
CA MET A 80 -0.87 12.32 17.86
C MET A 80 -0.74 12.42 19.38
N HIS A 81 -0.17 11.40 19.97
CA HIS A 81 0.16 11.36 21.41
C HIS A 81 1.48 12.07 21.67
N ALA A 82 1.43 13.23 22.30
CA ALA A 82 2.61 14.04 22.64
C ALA A 82 3.53 13.35 23.64
N GLU A 83 2.98 12.56 24.58
CA GLU A 83 3.70 11.90 25.66
C GLU A 83 4.31 10.55 25.25
N ALA A 84 4.26 10.18 23.97
CA ALA A 84 4.80 8.94 23.48
C ALA A 84 6.30 8.85 23.78
N MET A 85 6.73 7.71 24.34
CA MET A 85 8.14 7.41 24.55
C MET A 85 8.82 7.17 23.21
N THR A 86 9.97 7.82 22.98
CA THR A 86 10.75 7.75 21.75
C THR A 86 12.21 7.39 22.05
N VAL A 87 13.00 7.13 21.01
CA VAL A 87 14.45 6.90 21.13
C VAL A 87 15.20 8.12 21.69
N TRP A 88 14.59 9.32 21.61
CA TRP A 88 15.19 10.58 22.10
C TRP A 88 14.63 11.03 23.45
N GLY A 89 13.70 10.28 24.07
CA GLY A 89 13.16 10.63 25.38
C GLY A 89 11.66 10.38 25.54
N LYS A 90 11.10 10.94 26.60
CA LYS A 90 9.74 10.66 27.05
C LYS A 90 8.64 11.45 26.37
N ASN A 91 8.95 12.28 25.39
CA ASN A 91 7.94 13.01 24.65
C ASN A 91 8.27 13.06 23.15
N PHE A 92 7.28 13.39 22.36
CA PHE A 92 7.38 13.43 20.90
C PHE A 92 7.92 14.78 20.38
N SER A 93 8.16 15.78 21.24
CA SER A 93 8.56 17.14 20.85
C SER A 93 9.89 17.21 20.08
N SER A 94 10.82 16.27 20.34
CA SER A 94 12.08 16.20 19.61
C SER A 94 11.92 15.93 18.11
N PHE A 95 10.78 15.41 17.67
CA PHE A 95 10.47 15.17 16.26
C PHE A 95 9.89 16.40 15.54
N ASN A 96 9.63 17.48 16.28
CA ASN A 96 9.19 18.76 15.73
C ASN A 96 10.37 19.65 15.34
N GLN A 97 11.55 19.07 15.22
CA GLN A 97 12.77 19.77 14.85
C GLN A 97 13.24 19.36 13.46
N GLN A 98 13.96 20.24 12.80
CA GLN A 98 14.64 20.00 11.53
C GLN A 98 16.15 20.03 11.72
N ALA A 99 16.82 19.11 11.06
CA ALA A 99 18.26 19.08 10.99
C ALA A 99 18.80 20.15 10.02
N GLY A 100 19.84 20.84 10.39
CA GLY A 100 20.57 21.79 9.56
C GLY A 100 22.07 21.63 9.71
N LEU A 101 22.84 22.27 8.83
CA LEU A 101 24.28 22.37 8.94
C LEU A 101 24.68 23.83 9.22
N LYS A 102 25.44 24.04 10.28
CA LYS A 102 26.09 25.32 10.58
C LYS A 102 27.57 25.05 10.85
N ASP A 103 28.46 25.68 10.09
CA ASP A 103 29.91 25.50 10.20
C ASP A 103 30.31 24.00 10.13
N ASN A 104 29.73 23.24 9.20
CA ASN A 104 29.89 21.79 9.05
C ASN A 104 29.50 20.95 10.27
N LYS A 105 28.72 21.50 11.20
CA LYS A 105 28.19 20.78 12.36
C LYS A 105 26.69 20.64 12.24
N LEU A 106 26.19 19.48 12.64
CA LEU A 106 24.75 19.24 12.74
C LEU A 106 24.18 20.15 13.83
N VAL A 107 23.15 20.88 13.46
CA VAL A 107 22.33 21.67 14.39
C VAL A 107 20.88 21.33 14.21
N TRP A 108 20.10 21.42 15.27
CA TRP A 108 18.67 21.20 15.25
C TRP A 108 17.96 22.55 15.44
N HIS A 109 16.97 22.79 14.61
CA HIS A 109 16.11 23.98 14.67
C HIS A 109 14.67 23.53 14.85
N ASP A 110 13.86 24.32 15.51
CA ASP A 110 12.44 24.08 15.56
C ASP A 110 11.88 24.11 14.13
N ALA A 111 11.03 23.15 13.81
CA ALA A 111 10.32 23.15 12.54
C ALA A 111 9.37 24.35 12.48
N PRO A 112 9.06 24.88 11.29
CA PRO A 112 8.04 25.89 11.13
C PRO A 112 6.72 25.50 11.84
N ALA A 113 6.13 26.45 12.55
CA ALA A 113 4.86 26.23 13.24
C ALA A 113 3.68 26.00 12.28
N SER A 114 3.79 26.51 11.06
CA SER A 114 2.83 26.30 9.97
C SER A 114 3.57 26.06 8.66
N SER A 115 2.91 25.44 7.71
CA SER A 115 3.46 25.18 6.39
C SER A 115 3.80 26.48 5.64
N HIS A 116 4.94 26.48 4.94
CA HIS A 116 5.33 27.56 4.02
C HIS A 116 4.65 27.39 2.65
N ASP A 117 4.11 26.21 2.35
CA ASP A 117 3.38 25.91 1.12
C ASP A 117 2.17 25.02 1.42
N PRO A 118 0.98 25.63 1.65
CA PRO A 118 -0.25 24.89 1.95
C PRO A 118 -0.75 23.99 0.80
N GLU A 119 -0.28 24.19 -0.43
CA GLU A 119 -0.62 23.33 -1.57
C GLU A 119 0.14 21.98 -1.52
N VAL A 120 1.23 21.91 -0.75
CA VAL A 120 2.04 20.70 -0.55
C VAL A 120 1.81 20.06 0.80
N LEU A 121 1.71 20.88 1.85
CA LEU A 121 1.44 20.48 3.23
C LEU A 121 0.34 21.37 3.81
N ALA A 122 -0.86 20.82 3.86
CA ALA A 122 -2.04 21.52 4.37
C ALA A 122 -2.08 21.53 5.91
N SER A 123 -2.84 22.48 6.48
CA SER A 123 -3.19 22.43 7.90
C SER A 123 -4.27 21.37 8.18
N ALA A 124 -4.35 20.95 9.43
CA ALA A 124 -5.37 20.02 9.88
C ALA A 124 -6.81 20.58 9.78
N ASP A 125 -6.96 21.91 9.84
CA ASP A 125 -8.25 22.61 9.70
C ASP A 125 -8.72 22.71 8.24
N ALA A 126 -7.82 22.57 7.27
CA ALA A 126 -8.11 22.63 5.84
C ALA A 126 -7.40 21.52 5.06
N PRO A 127 -7.68 20.24 5.37
CA PRO A 127 -6.98 19.10 4.79
C PRO A 127 -7.35 18.89 3.32
N PHE A 128 -6.51 18.16 2.57
CA PHE A 128 -6.82 17.77 1.19
C PHE A 128 -7.93 16.73 1.10
N ALA A 129 -8.09 15.90 2.13
CA ALA A 129 -9.21 15.00 2.30
C ALA A 129 -9.45 14.77 3.81
N SER A 130 -10.69 14.51 4.18
CA SER A 130 -11.07 14.23 5.58
C SER A 130 -10.62 12.86 6.06
N GLU A 131 -10.22 11.96 5.14
CA GLU A 131 -9.77 10.61 5.41
C GLU A 131 -8.31 10.45 4.97
N GLY A 132 -7.62 9.48 5.56
CA GLY A 132 -6.24 9.12 5.22
C GLY A 132 -6.09 8.48 3.85
N GLY A 133 -4.83 8.29 3.45
CA GLY A 133 -4.48 7.86 2.09
C GLY A 133 -4.69 6.37 1.80
N LEU A 134 -4.97 5.53 2.78
CA LEU A 134 -5.08 4.07 2.64
C LEU A 134 -6.49 3.58 2.96
N ARG A 135 -6.94 2.55 2.26
CA ARG A 135 -8.19 1.85 2.54
C ARG A 135 -8.02 0.34 2.51
N LEU A 136 -8.67 -0.34 3.45
CA LEU A 136 -8.78 -1.79 3.46
C LEU A 136 -9.97 -2.21 2.60
N LEU A 137 -9.73 -3.10 1.63
CA LEU A 137 -10.77 -3.75 0.86
C LEU A 137 -10.96 -5.18 1.37
N LYS A 138 -12.22 -5.60 1.50
CA LYS A 138 -12.63 -6.94 1.91
C LYS A 138 -13.68 -7.48 0.96
N GLY A 139 -13.76 -8.80 0.83
CA GLY A 139 -14.79 -9.45 0.05
C GLY A 139 -14.52 -10.94 -0.12
N ASN A 140 -15.22 -11.55 -1.05
CA ASN A 140 -15.13 -12.98 -1.30
C ASN A 140 -13.79 -13.43 -1.91
N LEU A 141 -12.98 -12.49 -2.40
CA LEU A 141 -11.61 -12.75 -2.85
C LEU A 141 -10.57 -12.72 -1.73
N GLY A 142 -10.92 -12.17 -0.56
CA GLY A 142 -10.02 -11.97 0.56
C GLY A 142 -9.98 -10.52 1.02
N LYS A 143 -8.85 -10.09 1.62
CA LYS A 143 -8.64 -8.70 2.05
C LYS A 143 -7.29 -8.17 1.55
N GLY A 144 -7.26 -6.89 1.20
CA GLY A 144 -6.06 -6.22 0.71
C GLY A 144 -6.10 -4.72 0.94
N ILE A 145 -4.98 -4.05 0.76
CA ILE A 145 -4.84 -2.61 0.96
C ILE A 145 -4.81 -1.89 -0.38
N ILE A 146 -5.46 -0.74 -0.46
CA ILE A 146 -5.36 0.17 -1.60
C ILE A 146 -4.95 1.57 -1.13
N LYS A 147 -4.12 2.25 -1.92
CA LYS A 147 -3.84 3.67 -1.75
C LYS A 147 -4.87 4.46 -2.55
N VAL A 148 -5.79 5.12 -1.85
CA VAL A 148 -6.89 5.90 -2.49
C VAL A 148 -6.53 7.35 -2.72
N SER A 149 -5.57 7.90 -1.97
CA SER A 149 -5.20 9.32 -2.00
C SER A 149 -4.71 9.83 -3.37
N ALA A 150 -4.16 8.94 -4.21
CA ALA A 150 -3.66 9.28 -5.53
C ALA A 150 -4.56 8.80 -6.68
N VAL A 151 -5.66 8.09 -6.36
CA VAL A 151 -6.62 7.60 -7.36
C VAL A 151 -7.74 8.63 -7.52
N ALA A 152 -7.89 9.16 -8.73
CA ALA A 152 -8.98 10.07 -9.06
C ALA A 152 -10.34 9.38 -8.81
N GLU A 153 -11.32 10.12 -8.35
CA GLU A 153 -12.60 9.58 -7.87
C GLU A 153 -13.31 8.71 -8.91
N GLN A 154 -13.32 9.13 -10.18
CA GLN A 154 -13.92 8.39 -11.28
C GLN A 154 -13.28 7.02 -11.56
N HIS A 155 -12.07 6.77 -11.03
CA HIS A 155 -11.34 5.51 -11.20
C HIS A 155 -11.41 4.61 -9.96
N ARG A 156 -12.07 5.04 -8.87
CA ARG A 156 -12.13 4.28 -7.61
C ARG A 156 -13.02 3.05 -7.65
N ILE A 157 -13.88 2.92 -8.68
CA ILE A 157 -14.70 1.72 -8.90
C ILE A 157 -14.39 1.18 -10.28
N VAL A 158 -13.92 -0.07 -10.33
CA VAL A 158 -13.67 -0.80 -11.57
C VAL A 158 -14.36 -2.15 -11.49
N GLU A 159 -15.26 -2.41 -12.44
CA GLU A 159 -15.88 -3.71 -12.65
C GLU A 159 -15.57 -4.16 -14.07
N ALA A 160 -14.75 -5.23 -14.20
CA ALA A 160 -14.25 -5.69 -15.49
C ALA A 160 -13.83 -7.15 -15.45
N PRO A 161 -13.63 -7.78 -16.64
CA PRO A 161 -13.04 -9.10 -16.73
C PRO A 161 -11.59 -9.11 -16.22
N ALA A 162 -11.22 -10.20 -15.54
CA ALA A 162 -9.86 -10.45 -15.08
C ALA A 162 -8.94 -10.83 -16.25
N VAL A 163 -7.72 -10.33 -16.20
CA VAL A 163 -6.57 -10.80 -16.98
C VAL A 163 -5.53 -11.32 -15.99
N ILE A 164 -5.28 -12.62 -16.03
CA ILE A 164 -4.43 -13.31 -15.06
C ILE A 164 -3.01 -13.43 -15.60
N ILE A 165 -2.04 -13.01 -14.79
CA ILE A 165 -0.61 -13.18 -15.04
C ILE A 165 0.10 -13.64 -13.76
N ASP A 166 1.19 -14.35 -13.91
CA ASP A 166 2.01 -14.84 -12.79
C ASP A 166 3.32 -14.03 -12.62
N SER A 167 3.65 -13.21 -13.61
CA SER A 167 4.80 -12.30 -13.58
C SER A 167 4.45 -10.93 -14.16
N GLN A 168 5.03 -9.87 -13.58
CA GLN A 168 4.90 -8.52 -14.16
C GLN A 168 5.45 -8.40 -15.59
N ASP A 169 6.35 -9.28 -15.99
CA ASP A 169 6.96 -9.27 -17.33
C ASP A 169 5.97 -9.73 -18.42
N GLU A 170 4.90 -10.43 -18.06
CA GLU A 170 3.86 -10.85 -19.00
C GLU A 170 2.94 -9.69 -19.43
N LEU A 171 2.88 -8.60 -18.67
CA LEU A 171 1.99 -7.48 -18.99
C LEU A 171 2.39 -6.75 -20.26
N LYS A 172 3.70 -6.55 -20.48
CA LYS A 172 4.20 -5.77 -21.62
C LYS A 172 3.83 -6.40 -22.97
N PRO A 173 4.03 -7.70 -23.23
CA PRO A 173 3.57 -8.34 -24.48
C PRO A 173 2.06 -8.23 -24.70
N LEU A 174 1.25 -8.37 -23.64
CA LEU A 174 -0.21 -8.19 -23.73
C LEU A 174 -0.60 -6.75 -24.09
N PHE A 175 0.10 -5.77 -23.53
CA PHE A 175 -0.09 -4.36 -23.87
C PHE A 175 0.29 -4.06 -25.32
N GLU A 176 1.46 -4.51 -25.77
CA GLU A 176 1.97 -4.26 -27.11
C GLU A 176 1.14 -4.94 -28.22
N SER A 177 0.51 -6.08 -27.91
CA SER A 177 -0.40 -6.78 -28.83
C SER A 177 -1.79 -6.14 -28.94
N GLY A 178 -2.12 -5.14 -28.10
CA GLY A 178 -3.46 -4.57 -27.98
C GLY A 178 -4.49 -5.45 -27.26
N ALA A 179 -4.09 -6.58 -26.69
CA ALA A 179 -4.99 -7.49 -25.96
C ALA A 179 -5.62 -6.84 -24.72
N LEU A 180 -5.01 -5.75 -24.22
CA LEU A 180 -5.47 -4.97 -23.07
C LEU A 180 -6.24 -3.70 -23.45
N ASP A 181 -6.48 -3.42 -24.74
CA ASP A 181 -7.24 -2.25 -25.17
C ASP A 181 -8.75 -2.43 -24.88
N ARG A 182 -9.07 -2.59 -23.61
CA ARG A 182 -10.43 -2.79 -23.06
C ARG A 182 -10.42 -2.60 -21.53
N ASP A 183 -11.60 -2.45 -20.93
CA ASP A 183 -11.76 -2.50 -19.49
C ASP A 183 -11.26 -3.84 -18.95
N SER A 184 -10.41 -3.82 -17.93
CA SER A 184 -9.80 -5.03 -17.39
C SER A 184 -9.30 -4.86 -15.96
N ILE A 185 -9.36 -5.93 -15.18
CA ILE A 185 -8.68 -6.02 -13.88
C ILE A 185 -7.52 -7.00 -14.03
N ILE A 186 -6.30 -6.46 -13.97
CA ILE A 186 -5.10 -7.29 -14.03
C ILE A 186 -4.90 -7.96 -12.69
N VAL A 187 -4.82 -9.27 -12.69
CA VAL A 187 -4.55 -10.08 -11.49
C VAL A 187 -3.14 -10.64 -11.60
N VAL A 188 -2.25 -10.18 -10.72
CA VAL A 188 -0.87 -10.68 -10.64
C VAL A 188 -0.76 -11.54 -9.40
N ARG A 189 -0.61 -12.84 -9.56
CA ARG A 189 -0.60 -13.81 -8.47
C ARG A 189 0.77 -14.41 -8.24
N PHE A 190 0.95 -15.08 -7.10
CA PHE A 190 2.22 -15.69 -6.68
C PHE A 190 3.34 -14.67 -6.48
N GLN A 191 3.00 -13.47 -6.05
CA GLN A 191 3.95 -12.41 -5.68
C GLN A 191 3.97 -12.15 -4.17
N GLY A 192 3.22 -12.93 -3.40
CA GLY A 192 3.11 -12.81 -1.95
C GLY A 192 4.39 -13.20 -1.19
N PRO A 193 4.36 -13.05 0.16
CA PRO A 193 5.50 -13.33 1.01
C PRO A 193 6.08 -14.74 0.83
N ARG A 194 5.22 -15.74 0.81
CA ARG A 194 5.59 -17.15 0.69
C ARG A 194 5.99 -17.52 -0.74
N ALA A 195 5.23 -17.04 -1.71
CA ALA A 195 5.45 -17.40 -3.11
C ALA A 195 6.76 -16.82 -3.65
N ASN A 196 6.97 -15.52 -3.50
CA ASN A 196 8.07 -14.81 -4.17
C ASN A 196 8.78 -13.78 -3.28
N GLY A 197 8.44 -13.67 -2.00
CA GLY A 197 9.06 -12.72 -1.09
C GLY A 197 8.68 -11.26 -1.38
N MET A 198 7.56 -11.02 -2.04
CA MET A 198 7.00 -9.70 -2.36
C MET A 198 7.99 -8.79 -3.11
N PRO A 199 8.46 -9.17 -4.31
CA PRO A 199 9.30 -8.29 -5.12
C PRO A 199 8.55 -7.01 -5.48
N GLU A 200 9.28 -5.95 -5.79
CA GLU A 200 8.68 -4.69 -6.22
C GLU A 200 8.10 -4.81 -7.63
N LEU A 201 6.79 -4.62 -7.78
CA LEU A 201 6.07 -4.74 -9.05
C LEU A 201 6.00 -3.40 -9.82
N HIS A 202 7.15 -2.76 -10.04
CA HIS A 202 7.25 -1.41 -10.60
C HIS A 202 6.92 -1.31 -12.11
N LYS A 203 6.96 -2.42 -12.85
CA LYS A 203 6.74 -2.43 -14.31
C LYS A 203 5.27 -2.31 -14.72
N LEU A 204 4.33 -2.57 -13.80
CA LEU A 204 2.90 -2.64 -14.10
C LEU A 204 2.26 -1.27 -14.30
N THR A 205 2.51 -0.35 -13.38
CA THR A 205 1.78 0.93 -13.30
C THR A 205 1.91 1.81 -14.54
N PRO A 206 3.09 1.97 -15.18
CA PRO A 206 3.19 2.82 -16.38
C PRO A 206 2.28 2.34 -17.52
N LEU A 207 2.21 1.03 -17.74
CA LEU A 207 1.37 0.45 -18.78
C LEU A 207 -0.12 0.59 -18.45
N LEU A 208 -0.51 0.30 -17.21
CA LEU A 208 -1.90 0.45 -16.76
C LEU A 208 -2.33 1.93 -16.77
N SER A 209 -1.45 2.84 -16.39
CA SER A 209 -1.71 4.28 -16.48
C SER A 209 -1.96 4.71 -17.94
N SER A 210 -1.18 4.20 -18.88
CA SER A 210 -1.39 4.46 -20.31
C SER A 210 -2.74 3.93 -20.82
N LEU A 211 -3.20 2.77 -20.35
CA LEU A 211 -4.53 2.25 -20.68
C LEU A 211 -5.63 3.15 -20.10
N GLN A 212 -5.46 3.61 -18.85
CA GLN A 212 -6.39 4.54 -18.20
C GLN A 212 -6.46 5.87 -18.96
N ASP A 213 -5.33 6.40 -19.46
CA ASP A 213 -5.26 7.61 -20.26
C ASP A 213 -5.91 7.44 -21.65
N LYS A 214 -5.98 6.22 -22.18
CA LYS A 214 -6.76 5.85 -23.38
C LYS A 214 -8.27 5.78 -23.11
N GLY A 215 -8.72 5.91 -21.85
CA GLY A 215 -10.12 5.89 -21.44
C GLY A 215 -10.63 4.53 -20.93
N TYR A 216 -9.78 3.50 -20.83
CA TYR A 216 -10.19 2.21 -20.29
C TYR A 216 -10.24 2.24 -18.76
N ARG A 217 -11.20 1.51 -18.18
CA ARG A 217 -11.28 1.28 -16.74
C ARG A 217 -10.38 0.11 -16.39
N VAL A 218 -9.28 0.40 -15.73
CA VAL A 218 -8.30 -0.61 -15.34
C VAL A 218 -8.03 -0.58 -13.84
N ALA A 219 -7.82 -1.76 -13.27
CA ALA A 219 -7.38 -1.93 -11.90
C ALA A 219 -6.36 -3.06 -11.79
N LEU A 220 -5.64 -3.09 -10.68
CA LEU A 220 -4.71 -4.16 -10.35
C LEU A 220 -5.16 -4.86 -9.06
N VAL A 221 -5.04 -6.18 -9.03
CA VAL A 221 -5.20 -6.99 -7.80
C VAL A 221 -4.01 -7.93 -7.69
N THR A 222 -3.33 -7.94 -6.55
CA THR A 222 -2.16 -8.80 -6.35
C THR A 222 -1.95 -9.17 -4.88
N ASP A 223 -1.41 -10.35 -4.63
CA ASP A 223 -0.87 -10.75 -3.33
C ASP A 223 0.54 -10.18 -3.07
N GLY A 224 1.15 -9.54 -4.08
CA GLY A 224 2.41 -8.84 -4.02
C GLY A 224 2.32 -7.41 -3.49
N ARG A 225 3.41 -6.66 -3.62
CA ARG A 225 3.52 -5.26 -3.23
C ARG A 225 3.94 -4.36 -4.39
N MET A 226 3.63 -3.09 -4.26
CA MET A 226 4.04 -2.06 -5.21
C MET A 226 4.60 -0.85 -4.48
N SER A 227 5.41 -0.06 -5.19
CA SER A 227 5.91 1.23 -4.71
C SER A 227 4.77 2.21 -4.41
N GLY A 228 4.99 3.09 -3.43
CA GLY A 228 4.11 4.21 -3.16
C GLY A 228 3.90 5.16 -4.34
N ALA A 229 4.81 5.15 -5.34
CA ALA A 229 4.71 5.95 -6.56
C ALA A 229 3.65 5.46 -7.56
N SER A 230 2.94 4.36 -7.26
CA SER A 230 2.01 3.68 -8.18
C SER A 230 0.54 4.11 -8.02
N GLY A 231 0.26 5.30 -7.51
CA GLY A 231 -1.07 5.64 -7.01
C GLY A 231 -2.14 6.04 -8.03
N LYS A 232 -1.83 6.26 -9.30
CA LYS A 232 -2.83 6.76 -10.28
C LYS A 232 -3.88 5.71 -10.65
N VAL A 233 -3.47 4.46 -10.76
CA VAL A 233 -4.35 3.32 -11.07
C VAL A 233 -4.78 2.66 -9.76
N PRO A 234 -6.08 2.30 -9.58
CA PRO A 234 -6.51 1.59 -8.40
C PRO A 234 -5.82 0.21 -8.32
N ALA A 235 -5.04 0.00 -7.27
CA ALA A 235 -4.27 -1.22 -7.07
C ALA A 235 -4.50 -1.79 -5.67
N VAL A 236 -5.17 -2.93 -5.61
CA VAL A 236 -5.31 -3.72 -4.38
C VAL A 236 -4.09 -4.60 -4.25
N VAL A 237 -3.30 -4.36 -3.21
CA VAL A 237 -2.03 -5.04 -2.96
C VAL A 237 -2.07 -5.82 -1.65
N HIS A 238 -1.09 -6.69 -1.47
CA HIS A 238 -0.93 -7.50 -0.25
C HIS A 238 -2.10 -8.46 0.00
N LEU A 239 -2.83 -8.89 -1.04
CA LEU A 239 -4.04 -9.68 -0.86
C LEU A 239 -3.77 -10.96 -0.04
N VAL A 240 -4.59 -11.17 0.97
CA VAL A 240 -4.57 -12.37 1.82
C VAL A 240 -5.94 -13.04 1.82
N PRO A 241 -5.95 -14.40 1.79
CA PRO A 241 -4.81 -15.32 1.64
C PRO A 241 -4.09 -15.18 0.30
N GLU A 242 -2.74 -15.25 0.28
CA GLU A 242 -1.98 -15.23 -0.96
C GLU A 242 -2.23 -16.49 -1.82
N ALA A 243 -1.96 -16.42 -3.12
CA ALA A 243 -2.18 -17.53 -4.05
C ALA A 243 -1.44 -18.81 -3.64
N ALA A 244 -0.20 -18.69 -3.15
CA ALA A 244 0.61 -19.82 -2.67
C ALA A 244 0.06 -20.51 -1.41
N GLN A 245 -0.86 -19.86 -0.69
CA GLN A 245 -1.59 -20.42 0.45
C GLN A 245 -2.99 -20.90 0.07
N GLY A 246 -3.27 -21.07 -1.22
CA GLY A 246 -4.59 -21.50 -1.71
C GLY A 246 -5.65 -20.39 -1.71
N GLY A 247 -5.24 -19.14 -1.62
CA GLY A 247 -6.13 -17.99 -1.74
C GLY A 247 -6.88 -17.95 -3.07
N SER A 248 -7.95 -17.15 -3.12
CA SER A 248 -8.86 -17.06 -4.27
C SER A 248 -8.16 -16.73 -5.59
N LEU A 249 -7.06 -15.94 -5.54
CA LEU A 249 -6.29 -15.61 -6.75
C LEU A 249 -5.79 -16.86 -7.48
N ALA A 250 -5.44 -17.93 -6.76
CA ALA A 250 -4.99 -19.19 -7.38
C ALA A 250 -6.09 -19.91 -8.17
N LYS A 251 -7.36 -19.56 -7.98
CA LYS A 251 -8.53 -20.17 -8.61
C LYS A 251 -9.13 -19.32 -9.73
N LEU A 252 -8.76 -18.05 -9.82
CA LEU A 252 -9.24 -17.15 -10.86
C LEU A 252 -8.73 -17.55 -12.24
N ARG A 253 -9.55 -17.29 -13.26
CA ARG A 253 -9.28 -17.53 -14.67
C ARG A 253 -9.47 -16.27 -15.49
N ASN A 254 -8.84 -16.20 -16.66
CA ASN A 254 -9.07 -15.11 -17.61
C ASN A 254 -10.55 -14.99 -17.94
N GLY A 255 -11.07 -13.77 -17.88
CA GLY A 255 -12.48 -13.46 -18.16
C GLY A 255 -13.41 -13.50 -16.94
N ASP A 256 -12.96 -13.98 -15.79
CA ASP A 256 -13.72 -13.90 -14.53
C ASP A 256 -14.07 -12.44 -14.24
N ARG A 257 -15.34 -12.15 -13.96
CA ARG A 257 -15.75 -10.78 -13.64
C ARG A 257 -15.42 -10.45 -12.19
N LEU A 258 -14.68 -9.35 -12.00
CA LEU A 258 -14.27 -8.85 -10.70
C LEU A 258 -14.77 -7.43 -10.51
N ARG A 259 -14.91 -7.03 -9.25
CA ARG A 259 -15.17 -5.65 -8.82
C ARG A 259 -14.15 -5.22 -7.77
N VAL A 260 -13.51 -4.11 -8.04
CA VAL A 260 -12.70 -3.34 -7.10
C VAL A 260 -13.48 -2.07 -6.79
N ASP A 261 -13.95 -1.91 -5.56
CA ASP A 261 -14.70 -0.74 -5.12
C ASP A 261 -13.96 -0.08 -3.95
N ALA A 262 -13.12 0.89 -4.28
CA ALA A 262 -12.35 1.63 -3.29
C ALA A 262 -13.19 2.65 -2.51
N LEU A 263 -14.43 2.94 -2.91
CA LEU A 263 -15.34 3.81 -2.16
C LEU A 263 -16.01 3.06 -1.01
N GLN A 264 -16.47 1.83 -1.28
CA GLN A 264 -17.15 1.00 -0.28
C GLN A 264 -16.19 0.04 0.45
N GLY A 265 -14.96 -0.10 -0.03
CA GLY A 265 -13.99 -1.05 0.52
C GLY A 265 -14.29 -2.50 0.13
N ASN A 266 -14.86 -2.75 -1.05
CA ASN A 266 -15.23 -4.10 -1.50
C ASN A 266 -14.28 -4.63 -2.56
N LEU A 267 -13.96 -5.93 -2.48
CA LEU A 267 -13.19 -6.69 -3.46
C LEU A 267 -13.90 -8.01 -3.76
N GLU A 268 -14.47 -8.13 -4.95
CA GLU A 268 -15.42 -9.21 -5.23
C GLU A 268 -15.16 -9.91 -6.58
N TYR A 269 -15.30 -11.21 -6.56
CA TYR A 269 -15.63 -12.02 -7.72
C TYR A 269 -17.15 -12.02 -7.89
N LEU A 270 -17.64 -11.67 -9.09
CA LEU A 270 -19.06 -11.48 -9.38
C LEU A 270 -19.73 -12.72 -9.98
N GLY A 271 -19.00 -13.81 -10.13
CA GLY A 271 -19.56 -15.10 -10.56
C GLY A 271 -20.05 -15.95 -9.39
N ASP A 272 -20.33 -17.22 -9.68
CA ASP A 272 -20.76 -18.19 -8.66
C ASP A 272 -19.58 -18.62 -7.78
N MET A 273 -19.66 -18.28 -6.50
CA MET A 273 -18.64 -18.63 -5.51
C MET A 273 -18.53 -20.15 -5.28
N SER A 274 -19.62 -20.89 -5.46
CA SER A 274 -19.58 -22.36 -5.37
C SER A 274 -18.73 -22.94 -6.49
N GLU A 275 -18.86 -22.40 -7.70
CA GLU A 275 -18.01 -22.78 -8.83
C GLU A 275 -16.55 -22.41 -8.57
N LEU A 276 -16.27 -21.17 -8.15
CA LEU A 276 -14.91 -20.72 -7.83
C LEU A 276 -14.26 -21.62 -6.77
N ASN A 277 -14.98 -21.93 -5.69
CA ASN A 277 -14.47 -22.75 -4.60
C ASN A 277 -14.13 -24.18 -5.04
N ASN A 278 -14.89 -24.73 -5.99
CA ASN A 278 -14.66 -26.07 -6.54
C ASN A 278 -13.55 -26.12 -7.60
N ARG A 279 -13.08 -24.98 -8.10
CA ARG A 279 -11.97 -24.95 -9.06
C ARG A 279 -10.68 -25.41 -8.40
N PRO A 280 -9.88 -26.25 -9.09
CA PRO A 280 -8.53 -26.55 -8.62
C PRO A 280 -7.71 -25.25 -8.59
N ALA A 281 -7.00 -25.03 -7.48
CA ALA A 281 -6.01 -23.98 -7.41
C ALA A 281 -4.86 -24.29 -8.37
N CYS A 282 -4.42 -23.29 -9.15
CA CYS A 282 -3.18 -23.45 -9.91
C CYS A 282 -1.97 -23.38 -8.97
N SER A 283 -0.91 -24.04 -9.36
CA SER A 283 0.39 -23.98 -8.68
C SER A 283 1.28 -22.95 -9.36
N GLN A 284 2.18 -22.37 -8.61
CA GLN A 284 3.22 -21.51 -9.15
C GLN A 284 4.10 -22.28 -10.14
N SER A 285 4.29 -21.77 -11.34
CA SER A 285 5.24 -22.32 -12.30
C SER A 285 6.67 -22.04 -11.82
N ASN A 286 7.46 -23.06 -11.58
CA ASN A 286 8.86 -22.97 -11.15
C ASN A 286 9.06 -22.16 -9.84
N PRO A 287 8.55 -22.63 -8.71
CA PRO A 287 8.60 -21.89 -7.44
C PRO A 287 10.01 -21.69 -6.89
N ASP A 288 10.96 -22.59 -7.23
CA ASP A 288 12.35 -22.56 -6.75
C ASP A 288 13.33 -22.83 -7.90
N PRO A 289 13.61 -21.83 -8.77
CA PRO A 289 14.63 -22.00 -9.81
C PRO A 289 16.00 -22.22 -9.18
N LEU A 290 16.61 -23.36 -9.47
CA LEU A 290 17.94 -23.71 -8.98
C LEU A 290 18.99 -22.69 -9.46
N GLY A 291 19.95 -22.40 -8.60
CA GLY A 291 21.07 -21.50 -8.92
C GLY A 291 20.79 -20.02 -8.78
N CYS A 292 19.59 -19.62 -8.30
CA CYS A 292 19.23 -18.22 -8.06
C CYS A 292 19.39 -17.79 -6.59
N GLY A 293 19.92 -18.64 -5.71
CA GLY A 293 20.04 -18.38 -4.27
C GLY A 293 18.72 -18.44 -3.50
N ARG A 294 17.62 -18.79 -4.15
CA ARG A 294 16.30 -18.86 -3.50
C ARG A 294 16.22 -20.02 -2.50
N GLU A 295 16.95 -21.09 -2.72
CA GLU A 295 17.08 -22.24 -1.82
C GLU A 295 17.61 -21.82 -0.44
N LEU A 296 18.50 -20.84 -0.37
CA LEU A 296 19.02 -20.27 0.88
C LEU A 296 17.90 -19.73 1.78
N PHE A 297 16.83 -19.20 1.19
CA PHE A 297 15.70 -18.61 1.89
C PHE A 297 14.48 -19.54 1.99
N SER A 298 14.61 -20.82 1.65
CA SER A 298 13.49 -21.77 1.65
C SER A 298 12.85 -21.93 3.01
N LEU A 299 13.65 -21.98 4.09
CA LEU A 299 13.13 -22.04 5.47
C LEU A 299 12.39 -20.76 5.85
N ASN A 300 12.89 -19.61 5.42
CA ASN A 300 12.22 -18.32 5.69
C ASN A 300 10.85 -18.29 4.99
N ARG A 301 10.78 -18.67 3.71
CA ARG A 301 9.51 -18.74 2.96
C ARG A 301 8.52 -19.74 3.56
N ALA A 302 9.00 -20.89 4.02
CA ALA A 302 8.14 -21.90 4.65
C ALA A 302 7.49 -21.40 5.95
N ASN A 303 8.16 -20.52 6.69
CA ASN A 303 7.73 -20.04 8.00
C ASN A 303 7.23 -18.58 8.01
N ILE A 304 7.18 -17.92 6.85
CA ILE A 304 6.76 -16.52 6.80
C ILE A 304 5.26 -16.39 7.09
N SER A 305 4.91 -15.41 7.90
CA SER A 305 3.51 -15.05 8.15
C SER A 305 2.89 -14.33 6.96
N SER A 306 1.57 -14.25 6.93
CA SER A 306 0.84 -13.49 5.89
C SER A 306 1.14 -11.99 5.94
N ALA A 307 0.81 -11.28 4.87
CA ALA A 307 1.06 -9.84 4.76
C ALA A 307 0.36 -9.03 5.85
N ASP A 308 -0.88 -9.39 6.20
CA ASP A 308 -1.66 -8.75 7.27
C ASP A 308 -1.13 -9.04 8.68
N GLN A 309 -0.17 -9.95 8.79
CA GLN A 309 0.56 -10.26 10.02
C GLN A 309 2.01 -9.74 10.00
N GLY A 310 2.36 -8.91 9.01
CA GLY A 310 3.66 -8.28 8.89
C GLY A 310 4.67 -9.01 8.01
N ALA A 311 4.27 -10.10 7.33
CA ALA A 311 5.14 -10.88 6.43
C ALA A 311 6.52 -11.18 7.07
N SER A 312 6.52 -11.68 8.30
CA SER A 312 7.73 -11.93 9.09
C SER A 312 7.88 -13.42 9.37
N TYR A 313 9.10 -13.93 9.29
CA TYR A 313 9.47 -15.27 9.72
C TYR A 313 10.00 -15.32 11.16
N LEU A 314 10.10 -14.15 11.83
CA LEU A 314 10.64 -14.03 13.19
C LEU A 314 9.61 -14.39 14.27
N PHE A 315 8.33 -14.41 13.93
CA PHE A 315 7.25 -14.67 14.88
C PHE A 315 6.49 -15.92 14.46
N ALA A 316 6.20 -16.76 15.45
CA ALA A 316 5.35 -17.94 15.22
C ALA A 316 4.01 -17.50 14.62
N SER A 317 3.54 -18.23 13.61
CA SER A 317 2.16 -18.11 13.14
C SER A 317 1.26 -18.64 14.27
N ASN A 318 0.44 -17.79 14.86
CA ASN A 318 -0.61 -18.22 15.79
C ASN A 318 -1.75 -18.85 15.01
#